data_bbd4318cad71c2e9e4595c2a0b450705
#
_entry.id   bbd4318cad71c2e9e4595c2a0b450705
#
_cell.length_a   1.000
_cell.length_b   1.000
_cell.length_c   1.000
_cell.angle_alpha   90.00
_cell.angle_beta   90.00
_cell.angle_gamma   90.00
#
_symmetry.space_group_name_H-M   'P 1'
#
loop_
_entity.id
_entity.type
_entity.pdbx_description
1 polymer ?
#
loop_
_entity_poly.entity_id
_entity_poly.type
_entity_poly.pdbx_seq_one_letter_code
_entity_poly.pdbx_strand_id
1 'polypeptide(L)'
;MISAAFSLLSFLAYAQGAGPSASEATLSAGFRFYEMSGEELFANVCRACHMSDGKGAVGAGTYPSLAGNRNLEASGYPLDVVVNGRRGMPPFGAMMSDDQVAAVVNYLRTHFDNNYQDTVTAEDVKIARR
;
A
#
# COMPACT_ATOMS: atom_id res chain seq x y z
N MET A 1 11.83 49.00 -65.71
CA MET A 1 11.26 47.63 -65.57
C MET A 1 11.91 47.00 -64.31
N ILE A 2 11.22 47.00 -63.19
CA ILE A 2 11.71 46.55 -61.89
C ILE A 2 10.97 45.26 -61.53
N SER A 3 11.71 44.13 -61.59
CA SER A 3 11.15 42.80 -61.16
C SER A 3 11.32 42.63 -59.67
N ALA A 4 10.23 42.58 -58.96
CA ALA A 4 10.21 42.26 -57.53
C ALA A 4 10.15 40.74 -57.38
N ALA A 5 11.15 40.14 -56.75
CA ALA A 5 11.19 38.76 -56.37
C ALA A 5 10.51 38.62 -54.99
N PHE A 6 9.39 37.90 -54.94
CA PHE A 6 8.69 37.57 -53.72
C PHE A 6 9.29 36.27 -53.13
N SER A 7 10.02 36.41 -52.00
CA SER A 7 10.52 35.25 -51.24
C SER A 7 9.44 34.73 -50.32
N LEU A 8 8.95 33.52 -50.61
CA LEU A 8 8.05 32.77 -49.72
C LEU A 8 8.86 32.16 -48.56
N LEU A 9 8.73 32.71 -47.36
CA LEU A 9 9.18 32.06 -46.13
C LEU A 9 8.18 30.99 -45.73
N SER A 10 8.60 29.74 -45.89
CA SER A 10 7.85 28.59 -45.35
C SER A 10 8.10 28.50 -43.85
N PHE A 11 7.08 28.79 -43.03
CA PHE A 11 7.09 28.52 -41.62
C PHE A 11 6.87 27.00 -41.39
N LEU A 12 7.92 26.29 -40.98
CA LEU A 12 7.78 24.95 -40.41
C LEU A 12 7.17 25.07 -39.02
N ALA A 13 5.90 24.65 -38.90
CA ALA A 13 5.26 24.45 -37.61
C ALA A 13 5.88 23.22 -36.93
N TYR A 14 6.72 23.45 -35.93
CA TYR A 14 7.14 22.39 -35.03
C TYR A 14 5.94 21.99 -34.16
N ALA A 15 5.37 20.82 -34.43
CA ALA A 15 4.42 20.17 -33.52
C ALA A 15 5.18 19.81 -32.22
N GLN A 16 4.96 20.57 -31.17
CA GLN A 16 5.41 20.21 -29.84
C GLN A 16 4.60 18.99 -29.43
N GLY A 17 5.25 17.83 -29.47
CA GLY A 17 4.71 16.59 -28.88
C GLY A 17 4.42 16.85 -27.43
N ALA A 18 3.16 16.66 -27.03
CA ALA A 18 2.77 16.61 -25.63
C ALA A 18 3.59 15.50 -24.96
N GLY A 19 4.55 15.88 -24.13
CA GLY A 19 5.24 14.95 -23.26
C GLY A 19 4.23 14.24 -22.35
N PRO A 20 4.56 13.07 -21.80
CA PRO A 20 3.67 12.38 -20.89
C PRO A 20 3.31 13.35 -19.77
N SER A 21 2.01 13.58 -19.62
CA SER A 21 1.44 14.32 -18.50
C SER A 21 2.03 13.75 -17.21
N ALA A 22 2.77 14.57 -16.48
CA ALA A 22 3.16 14.21 -15.13
C ALA A 22 1.84 13.86 -14.41
N SER A 23 1.71 12.60 -14.01
CA SER A 23 0.61 12.13 -13.19
C SER A 23 0.50 13.10 -12.03
N GLU A 24 -0.57 13.88 -12.00
CA GLU A 24 -0.87 14.75 -10.88
C GLU A 24 -0.92 13.86 -9.66
N ALA A 25 0.07 14.00 -8.78
CA ALA A 25 0.06 13.36 -7.49
C ALA A 25 -1.20 13.91 -6.77
N THR A 26 -2.23 13.12 -6.76
CA THR A 26 -3.50 13.48 -6.12
C THR A 26 -3.28 13.47 -4.61
N LEU A 27 -2.80 14.59 -4.07
CA LEU A 27 -2.50 14.78 -2.66
C LEU A 27 -3.74 14.76 -1.75
N SER A 28 -4.92 14.46 -2.27
CA SER A 28 -6.16 14.51 -1.51
C SER A 28 -7.13 13.35 -1.73
N ALA A 29 -6.66 12.19 -2.13
CA ALA A 29 -7.50 10.97 -2.23
C ALA A 29 -7.73 10.28 -0.88
N GLY A 30 -7.87 11.05 0.24
CA GLY A 30 -8.00 10.48 1.58
C GLY A 30 -6.80 9.59 1.96
N PHE A 31 -6.68 9.21 3.22
CA PHE A 31 -5.61 8.30 3.68
C PHE A 31 -5.85 6.88 3.09
N ARG A 32 -5.40 6.65 1.87
CA ARG A 32 -5.43 5.35 1.20
C ARG A 32 -4.04 4.95 0.78
N PHE A 33 -3.72 3.68 0.98
CA PHE A 33 -2.45 3.11 0.53
C PHE A 33 -2.57 2.68 -0.93
N TYR A 34 -1.47 2.81 -1.69
CA TYR A 34 -1.40 2.43 -3.11
C TYR A 34 -0.73 1.07 -3.32
N GLU A 35 -0.04 0.58 -2.30
CA GLU A 35 0.63 -0.71 -2.30
C GLU A 35 -0.42 -1.83 -2.43
N MET A 36 -0.16 -2.80 -3.31
CA MET A 36 -1.08 -3.91 -3.55
C MET A 36 -0.54 -5.25 -3.04
N SER A 37 0.77 -5.36 -2.84
CA SER A 37 1.36 -6.56 -2.26
C SER A 37 1.45 -6.49 -0.73
N GLY A 38 1.36 -7.65 -0.08
CA GLY A 38 1.51 -7.73 1.38
C GLY A 38 2.89 -7.30 1.85
N GLU A 39 3.93 -7.55 1.05
CA GLU A 39 5.30 -7.13 1.33
C GLU A 39 5.44 -5.61 1.34
N GLU A 40 4.94 -4.94 0.31
CA GLU A 40 5.00 -3.47 0.21
C GLU A 40 4.17 -2.80 1.33
N LEU A 41 2.98 -3.33 1.61
CA LEU A 41 2.14 -2.85 2.72
C LEU A 41 2.86 -3.01 4.06
N PHE A 42 3.48 -4.16 4.30
CA PHE A 42 4.29 -4.33 5.51
C PHE A 42 5.45 -3.35 5.55
N ALA A 43 6.21 -3.23 4.46
CA ALA A 43 7.39 -2.38 4.39
C ALA A 43 7.09 -0.89 4.56
N ASN A 44 5.95 -0.40 4.05
CA ASN A 44 5.64 1.03 4.05
C ASN A 44 4.73 1.45 5.21
N VAL A 45 3.97 0.51 5.79
CA VAL A 45 2.99 0.81 6.83
C VAL A 45 3.34 0.12 8.16
N CYS A 46 3.44 -1.20 8.17
CA CYS A 46 3.49 -1.99 9.40
C CYS A 46 4.85 -1.92 10.10
N ARG A 47 5.95 -1.93 9.33
CA ARG A 47 7.31 -1.94 9.88
C ARG A 47 7.66 -0.71 10.72
N ALA A 48 6.93 0.38 10.55
CA ALA A 48 7.14 1.61 11.35
C ALA A 48 7.03 1.32 12.86
N CYS A 49 6.17 0.36 13.22
CA CYS A 49 5.97 -0.08 14.60
C CYS A 49 6.52 -1.51 14.85
N HIS A 50 6.33 -2.41 13.89
CA HIS A 50 6.70 -3.82 14.05
C HIS A 50 8.13 -4.17 13.63
N MET A 51 8.92 -3.17 13.21
CA MET A 51 10.31 -3.29 12.71
C MET A 51 10.41 -4.12 11.42
N SER A 52 11.52 -3.99 10.71
CA SER A 52 11.73 -4.66 9.41
C SER A 52 11.82 -6.19 9.52
N ASP A 53 12.18 -6.70 10.66
CA ASP A 53 12.29 -8.13 10.97
C ASP A 53 11.03 -8.71 11.66
N GLY A 54 9.99 -7.89 11.81
CA GLY A 54 8.74 -8.29 12.46
C GLY A 54 8.84 -8.56 13.96
N LYS A 55 9.99 -8.27 14.61
CA LYS A 55 10.18 -8.60 16.05
C LYS A 55 9.58 -7.58 17.01
N GLY A 56 9.07 -6.46 16.46
CA GLY A 56 8.56 -5.41 17.31
C GLY A 56 9.65 -4.68 18.09
N ALA A 57 9.25 -3.89 19.06
CA ALA A 57 10.18 -3.13 19.89
C ALA A 57 9.63 -2.86 21.29
N VAL A 58 10.52 -2.64 22.24
CA VAL A 58 10.22 -2.20 23.59
C VAL A 58 11.06 -0.94 23.90
N GLY A 59 10.39 0.11 24.34
CA GLY A 59 11.03 1.39 24.67
C GLY A 59 10.00 2.34 25.27
N ALA A 60 9.83 3.54 24.68
CA ALA A 60 8.77 4.47 25.06
C ALA A 60 7.36 3.90 24.84
N GLY A 61 7.23 2.87 23.98
CA GLY A 61 6.06 2.05 23.77
C GLY A 61 6.44 0.58 23.66
N THR A 62 5.44 -0.29 23.60
CA THR A 62 5.62 -1.72 23.35
C THR A 62 4.89 -2.10 22.06
N TYR A 63 5.66 -2.51 21.05
CA TYR A 63 5.16 -3.00 19.78
C TYR A 63 5.35 -4.51 19.74
N PRO A 64 4.27 -5.30 19.62
CA PRO A 64 4.38 -6.76 19.72
C PRO A 64 5.14 -7.36 18.54
N SER A 65 5.85 -8.47 18.81
CA SER A 65 6.46 -9.28 17.76
C SER A 65 5.37 -9.91 16.90
N LEU A 66 5.56 -9.84 15.59
CA LEU A 66 4.84 -10.62 14.58
C LEU A 66 5.61 -11.88 14.18
N ALA A 67 6.92 -11.93 14.48
CA ALA A 67 7.77 -13.06 14.16
C ALA A 67 7.45 -14.24 15.09
N GLY A 68 7.22 -15.44 14.50
CA GLY A 68 6.88 -16.66 15.20
C GLY A 68 5.64 -16.53 16.08
N ASN A 69 4.68 -15.71 15.69
CA ASN A 69 3.57 -15.33 16.57
C ASN A 69 2.35 -16.24 16.39
N ARG A 70 2.10 -17.05 17.42
CA ARG A 70 0.97 -18.00 17.42
C ARG A 70 -0.41 -17.34 17.34
N ASN A 71 -0.54 -16.06 17.66
CA ASN A 71 -1.81 -15.34 17.48
C ASN A 71 -2.16 -15.15 15.98
N LEU A 72 -1.20 -15.34 15.07
CA LEU A 72 -1.45 -15.28 13.63
C LEU A 72 -1.96 -16.62 13.06
N GLU A 73 -2.00 -17.69 13.86
CA GLU A 73 -2.49 -19.01 13.45
C GLU A 73 -3.97 -18.95 13.04
N ALA A 74 -4.82 -18.40 13.87
CA ALA A 74 -6.22 -18.17 13.53
C ALA A 74 -6.35 -16.85 12.75
N SER A 75 -6.66 -16.93 11.44
CA SER A 75 -6.72 -15.79 10.53
C SER A 75 -7.66 -14.67 10.97
N GLY A 76 -8.73 -14.99 11.67
CA GLY A 76 -9.69 -14.01 12.18
C GLY A 76 -9.09 -13.00 13.15
N TYR A 77 -8.07 -13.39 13.93
CA TYR A 77 -7.43 -12.48 14.87
C TYR A 77 -6.63 -11.37 14.18
N PRO A 78 -5.65 -11.66 13.29
CA PRO A 78 -4.95 -10.60 12.58
C PRO A 78 -5.88 -9.78 11.66
N LEU A 79 -6.92 -10.37 11.08
CA LEU A 79 -7.93 -9.63 10.33
C LEU A 79 -8.62 -8.57 11.20
N ASP A 80 -9.15 -8.98 12.34
CA ASP A 80 -9.82 -8.07 13.28
C ASP A 80 -8.89 -6.94 13.72
N VAL A 81 -7.64 -7.27 14.08
CA VAL A 81 -6.66 -6.29 14.56
C VAL A 81 -6.27 -5.29 13.47
N VAL A 82 -6.08 -5.72 12.22
CA VAL A 82 -5.74 -4.83 11.11
C VAL A 82 -6.94 -3.94 10.75
N VAL A 83 -8.13 -4.49 10.69
CA VAL A 83 -9.34 -3.75 10.30
C VAL A 83 -9.77 -2.76 11.39
N ASN A 84 -9.86 -3.20 12.63
CA ASN A 84 -10.49 -2.46 13.72
C ASN A 84 -9.50 -1.80 14.68
N GLY A 85 -8.20 -2.12 14.54
CA GLY A 85 -7.19 -1.68 15.50
C GLY A 85 -7.30 -2.41 16.84
N ARG A 86 -6.26 -2.29 17.66
CA ARG A 86 -6.27 -2.84 19.01
C ARG A 86 -5.33 -2.11 19.93
N ARG A 87 -5.81 -1.54 21.03
CA ARG A 87 -5.00 -0.76 21.98
C ARG A 87 -4.26 0.38 21.28
N GLY A 88 -2.92 0.38 21.23
CA GLY A 88 -2.11 1.39 20.54
C GLY A 88 -1.98 1.18 19.03
N MET A 89 -2.43 0.06 18.47
CA MET A 89 -2.44 -0.15 17.03
C MET A 89 -3.67 0.52 16.39
N PRO A 90 -3.49 1.44 15.45
CA PRO A 90 -4.61 2.12 14.79
C PRO A 90 -5.39 1.17 13.86
N PRO A 91 -6.68 1.46 13.61
CA PRO A 91 -7.47 0.74 12.61
C PRO A 91 -7.06 1.14 11.19
N PHE A 92 -6.76 0.17 10.35
CA PHE A 92 -6.43 0.38 8.93
C PHE A 92 -7.60 0.10 7.98
N GLY A 93 -8.71 -0.43 8.50
CA GLY A 93 -9.85 -0.85 7.70
C GLY A 93 -10.41 0.23 6.76
N ALA A 94 -10.43 1.50 7.19
CA ALA A 94 -10.88 2.60 6.33
C ALA A 94 -9.85 3.06 5.29
N MET A 95 -8.58 2.66 5.45
CA MET A 95 -7.44 3.09 4.62
C MET A 95 -7.00 2.03 3.61
N MET A 96 -7.38 0.76 3.83
CA MET A 96 -7.04 -0.38 2.97
C MET A 96 -8.29 -0.99 2.34
N SER A 97 -8.17 -1.43 1.09
CA SER A 97 -9.19 -2.29 0.45
C SER A 97 -9.19 -3.69 1.07
N ASP A 98 -10.23 -4.48 0.77
CA ASP A 98 -10.31 -5.87 1.25
C ASP A 98 -9.14 -6.71 0.72
N ASP A 99 -8.75 -6.51 -0.55
CA ASP A 99 -7.60 -7.18 -1.16
C ASP A 99 -6.29 -6.80 -0.47
N GLN A 100 -6.11 -5.53 -0.11
CA GLN A 100 -4.91 -5.05 0.59
C GLN A 100 -4.81 -5.64 2.01
N VAL A 101 -5.91 -5.68 2.74
CA VAL A 101 -5.95 -6.31 4.07
C VAL A 101 -5.65 -7.80 3.96
N ALA A 102 -6.28 -8.51 3.00
CA ALA A 102 -6.01 -9.93 2.77
C ALA A 102 -4.52 -10.16 2.41
N ALA A 103 -3.96 -9.34 1.52
CA ALA A 103 -2.57 -9.44 1.09
C ALA A 103 -1.58 -9.28 2.25
N VAL A 104 -1.74 -8.24 3.08
CA VAL A 104 -0.82 -8.01 4.21
C VAL A 104 -0.98 -9.07 5.31
N VAL A 105 -2.19 -9.51 5.60
CA VAL A 105 -2.43 -10.57 6.59
C VAL A 105 -1.81 -11.90 6.13
N ASN A 106 -1.97 -12.27 4.86
CA ASN A 106 -1.34 -13.47 4.30
C ASN A 106 0.19 -13.36 4.33
N TYR A 107 0.75 -12.19 4.02
CA TYR A 107 2.18 -11.95 4.11
C TYR A 107 2.70 -12.18 5.54
N LEU A 108 2.06 -11.59 6.55
CA LEU A 108 2.43 -11.77 7.95
C LEU A 108 2.34 -13.23 8.40
N ARG A 109 1.36 -13.98 7.91
CA ARG A 109 1.11 -15.38 8.29
C ARG A 109 2.08 -16.36 7.64
N THR A 110 2.78 -15.95 6.59
CA THR A 110 3.73 -16.80 5.85
C THR A 110 5.18 -16.34 5.94
N HIS A 111 5.46 -15.21 6.59
CA HIS A 111 6.80 -14.62 6.75
C HIS A 111 7.16 -14.45 8.23
N PHE A 112 8.37 -14.03 8.50
CA PHE A 112 8.86 -13.79 9.87
C PHE A 112 8.76 -15.04 10.77
N ASP A 113 9.23 -16.17 10.28
CA ASP A 113 9.16 -17.48 10.98
C ASP A 113 7.74 -17.98 11.23
N ASN A 114 6.72 -17.39 10.59
CA ASN A 114 5.38 -17.93 10.55
C ASN A 114 5.19 -18.82 9.32
N ASN A 115 4.38 -19.87 9.44
CA ASN A 115 4.11 -20.82 8.36
C ASN A 115 2.64 -21.29 8.37
N TYR A 116 1.71 -20.33 8.35
CA TYR A 116 0.27 -20.61 8.32
C TYR A 116 -0.24 -20.52 6.89
N GLN A 117 -0.61 -21.65 6.29
CA GLN A 117 -0.83 -21.79 4.85
C GLN A 117 -2.28 -21.56 4.38
N ASP A 118 -3.25 -21.52 5.29
CA ASP A 118 -4.63 -21.19 4.95
C ASP A 118 -4.73 -19.72 4.52
N THR A 119 -5.25 -19.51 3.32
CA THR A 119 -5.26 -18.19 2.67
C THR A 119 -6.50 -17.40 3.10
N VAL A 120 -6.26 -16.16 3.55
CA VAL A 120 -7.30 -15.15 3.76
C VAL A 120 -7.71 -14.55 2.44
N THR A 121 -9.01 -14.41 2.21
CA THR A 121 -9.61 -13.83 1.00
C THR A 121 -10.17 -12.43 1.27
N ALA A 122 -10.43 -11.65 0.22
CA ALA A 122 -11.13 -10.38 0.34
C ALA A 122 -12.55 -10.52 0.95
N GLU A 123 -13.23 -11.65 0.72
CA GLU A 123 -14.54 -11.91 1.32
C GLU A 123 -14.44 -12.14 2.84
N ASP A 124 -13.39 -12.79 3.33
CA ASP A 124 -13.14 -12.94 4.77
C ASP A 124 -12.93 -11.56 5.42
N VAL A 125 -12.19 -10.66 4.75
CA VAL A 125 -11.99 -9.28 5.21
C VAL A 125 -13.31 -8.53 5.28
N LYS A 126 -14.14 -8.62 4.25
CA LYS A 126 -15.46 -7.98 4.18
C LYS A 126 -16.37 -8.45 5.33
N ILE A 127 -16.28 -9.73 5.67
CA ILE A 127 -16.98 -10.29 6.85
C ILE A 127 -16.45 -9.66 8.15
N ALA A 128 -15.15 -9.44 8.27
CA ALA A 128 -14.53 -8.85 9.46
C ALA A 128 -14.82 -7.34 9.66
N ARG A 129 -15.28 -6.63 8.61
CA ARG A 129 -15.63 -5.20 8.66
C ARG A 129 -17.00 -4.89 9.28
N ARG A 130 -17.68 -5.85 9.82
CA ARG A 130 -19.04 -5.69 10.40
C ARG A 130 -19.04 -4.93 11.71
#